data_33443ffbed5ef05bd41102010993eef7
#
_entry.id   33443ffbed5ef05bd41102010993eef7
#
_cell.length_a   1.000
_cell.length_b   1.000
_cell.length_c   1.000
_cell.angle_alpha   90.00
_cell.angle_beta   90.00
_cell.angle_gamma   90.00
#
_symmetry.space_group_name_H-M   'P 1'
#
loop_
_entity.id
_entity.type
_entity.pdbx_description
1 polymer ?
#
loop_
_entity_poly.entity_id
_entity_poly.type
_entity_poly.pdbx_seq_one_letter_code
_entity_poly.pdbx_strand_id
1 'polypeptide(L)'
;SKKVDVGFLPPTAYTLAHDQKAADVLLQAQRFGVNKDGSDSKELTKDYKSEILVKKDSGIKSVKDLKGKKIALQDVTSTAGYTFPLVELDKEGVNVLKDMKVVNMKGHDQAVISLMNGDVDAAAVFNDARKIVKKDEPKVFDETKILKLTKPIPNDTISVRSDMDSKFRDKLKKAFKDIAKTKEGHKVISEVYSHENYVDSKDENFDIVREYDKKVKEMK
;
A
#
# COMPACT_ATOMS: atom_id res chain seq x y z
N SER A 1 21.21 10.44 3.10
CA SER A 1 21.49 11.89 3.14
C SER A 1 20.77 12.48 4.35
N LYS A 2 21.44 13.22 5.22
CA LYS A 2 20.84 13.87 6.42
C LYS A 2 19.95 15.08 6.07
N LYS A 3 19.17 15.00 4.99
CA LYS A 3 18.31 16.09 4.51
C LYS A 3 16.90 16.05 5.10
N VAL A 4 16.47 14.88 5.61
CA VAL A 4 15.14 14.67 6.18
C VAL A 4 15.30 13.92 7.50
N ASP A 5 14.63 14.40 8.54
CA ASP A 5 14.72 13.85 9.89
C ASP A 5 13.60 12.83 10.18
N VAL A 6 12.42 13.06 9.58
CA VAL A 6 11.21 12.23 9.76
C VAL A 6 10.60 11.95 8.40
N GLY A 7 10.15 10.72 8.20
CA GLY A 7 9.48 10.30 6.95
C GLY A 7 8.25 9.46 7.24
N PHE A 8 7.20 9.67 6.43
CA PHE A 8 6.08 8.75 6.31
C PHE A 8 6.41 7.78 5.19
N LEU A 9 6.71 6.54 5.52
CA LEU A 9 7.23 5.58 4.57
C LEU A 9 6.28 4.38 4.44
N PRO A 10 5.93 3.97 3.21
CA PRO A 10 5.32 2.67 3.00
C PRO A 10 6.31 1.56 3.39
N PRO A 11 5.82 0.37 3.77
CA PRO A 11 6.65 -0.68 4.36
C PRO A 11 7.88 -1.06 3.55
N THR A 12 7.79 -1.19 2.22
CA THR A 12 8.94 -1.52 1.37
C THR A 12 10.00 -0.40 1.39
N ALA A 13 9.59 0.87 1.34
CA ALA A 13 10.53 1.99 1.43
C ALA A 13 11.18 2.04 2.83
N TYR A 14 10.41 1.73 3.88
CA TYR A 14 10.94 1.65 5.24
C TYR A 14 12.01 0.55 5.36
N THR A 15 11.69 -0.69 4.97
CA THR A 15 12.66 -1.81 5.09
C THR A 15 13.94 -1.54 4.31
N LEU A 16 13.84 -0.99 3.10
CA LEU A 16 15.01 -0.59 2.31
C LEU A 16 15.86 0.47 3.02
N ALA A 17 15.23 1.47 3.65
CA ALA A 17 15.95 2.50 4.40
C ALA A 17 16.57 1.95 5.69
N HIS A 18 15.86 1.09 6.40
CA HIS A 18 16.34 0.47 7.64
C HIS A 18 17.52 -0.47 7.39
N ASP A 19 17.46 -1.33 6.37
CA ASP A 19 18.53 -2.26 6.02
C ASP A 19 19.81 -1.51 5.60
N GLN A 20 19.68 -0.28 5.11
CA GLN A 20 20.80 0.64 4.86
C GLN A 20 21.22 1.47 6.08
N LYS A 21 20.65 1.21 7.27
CA LYS A 21 20.90 1.96 8.51
C LYS A 21 20.60 3.46 8.40
N ALA A 22 19.65 3.82 7.53
CA ALA A 22 19.28 5.21 7.30
C ALA A 22 18.06 5.65 8.14
N ALA A 23 17.17 4.72 8.49
CA ALA A 23 15.95 5.02 9.22
C ALA A 23 15.57 3.89 10.20
N ASP A 24 14.92 4.27 11.30
CA ASP A 24 14.28 3.37 12.26
C ASP A 24 12.79 3.68 12.32
N VAL A 25 11.96 2.65 12.57
CA VAL A 25 10.54 2.85 12.80
C VAL A 25 10.32 3.55 14.14
N LEU A 26 9.56 4.63 14.11
CA LEU A 26 9.14 5.34 15.31
C LEU A 26 7.74 4.88 15.74
N LEU A 27 6.80 4.88 14.81
CA LEU A 27 5.40 4.49 14.99
C LEU A 27 4.88 3.81 13.72
N GLN A 28 3.80 3.07 13.88
CA GLN A 28 3.03 2.48 12.78
C GLN A 28 1.63 3.06 12.75
N ALA A 29 1.13 3.34 11.56
CA ALA A 29 -0.22 3.83 11.37
C ALA A 29 -1.27 2.73 11.62
N GLN A 30 -2.43 3.14 12.09
CA GLN A 30 -3.66 2.35 12.06
C GLN A 30 -4.65 2.99 11.10
N ARG A 31 -5.40 2.14 10.38
CA ARG A 31 -6.50 2.53 9.47
C ARG A 31 -7.73 1.72 9.82
N PHE A 32 -8.91 2.18 9.40
CA PHE A 32 -10.05 1.28 9.39
C PHE A 32 -9.79 0.11 8.45
N GLY A 33 -10.16 -1.09 8.89
CA GLY A 33 -10.14 -2.26 8.02
C GLY A 33 -11.15 -2.09 6.87
N VAL A 34 -11.05 -2.90 5.84
CA VAL A 34 -11.96 -2.89 4.70
C VAL A 34 -12.67 -4.23 4.60
N ASN A 35 -13.99 -4.19 4.55
CA ASN A 35 -14.87 -5.34 4.35
C ASN A 35 -14.74 -5.87 2.90
N LYS A 36 -15.25 -7.08 2.67
CA LYS A 36 -15.22 -7.69 1.33
C LYS A 36 -15.97 -6.90 0.24
N ASP A 37 -16.94 -6.09 0.63
CA ASP A 37 -17.72 -5.23 -0.27
C ASP A 37 -17.05 -3.86 -0.52
N GLY A 38 -15.88 -3.61 0.11
CA GLY A 38 -15.15 -2.35 -0.02
C GLY A 38 -15.60 -1.26 0.97
N SER A 39 -16.55 -1.54 1.87
CA SER A 39 -16.89 -0.62 2.96
C SER A 39 -15.86 -0.64 4.08
N ASP A 40 -15.76 0.47 4.83
CA ASP A 40 -14.89 0.49 6.00
C ASP A 40 -15.44 -0.43 7.10
N SER A 41 -14.53 -1.18 7.73
CA SER A 41 -14.86 -1.83 8.99
C SER A 41 -14.86 -0.79 10.11
N LYS A 42 -15.48 -1.14 11.23
CA LYS A 42 -15.47 -0.27 12.42
C LYS A 42 -14.23 -0.43 13.28
N GLU A 43 -13.34 -1.37 12.93
CA GLU A 43 -12.17 -1.70 13.70
C GLU A 43 -10.91 -1.12 13.08
N LEU A 44 -10.05 -0.55 13.93
CA LEU A 44 -8.72 -0.09 13.51
C LEU A 44 -7.79 -1.29 13.39
N THR A 45 -7.05 -1.35 12.28
CA THR A 45 -6.08 -2.41 11.99
C THR A 45 -4.67 -1.85 11.85
N LYS A 46 -3.67 -2.68 12.15
CA LYS A 46 -2.25 -2.40 11.88
C LYS A 46 -1.82 -2.87 10.49
N ASP A 47 -2.75 -3.46 9.75
CA ASP A 47 -2.51 -4.04 8.45
C ASP A 47 -3.52 -3.52 7.45
N TYR A 48 -3.12 -3.55 6.19
CA TYR A 48 -3.98 -3.37 5.05
C TYR A 48 -3.70 -4.47 4.03
N LYS A 49 -4.35 -4.45 2.88
CA LYS A 49 -4.08 -5.40 1.79
C LYS A 49 -3.88 -4.64 0.49
N SER A 50 -3.21 -5.27 -0.44
CA SER A 50 -3.32 -4.90 -1.85
C SER A 50 -4.49 -5.64 -2.48
N GLU A 51 -5.09 -5.02 -3.46
CA GLU A 51 -6.12 -5.62 -4.31
C GLU A 51 -5.73 -5.51 -5.78
N ILE A 52 -6.07 -6.56 -6.53
CA ILE A 52 -6.00 -6.56 -7.98
C ILE A 52 -7.42 -6.29 -8.48
N LEU A 53 -7.61 -5.13 -9.08
CA LEU A 53 -8.87 -4.70 -9.67
C LEU A 53 -8.92 -5.07 -11.15
N VAL A 54 -10.10 -5.48 -11.61
CA VAL A 54 -10.43 -5.66 -13.03
C VAL A 54 -11.83 -5.12 -13.29
N LYS A 55 -12.17 -4.81 -14.54
CA LYS A 55 -13.55 -4.47 -14.91
C LYS A 55 -14.45 -5.70 -14.82
N LYS A 56 -15.69 -5.51 -14.39
CA LYS A 56 -16.66 -6.62 -14.25
C LYS A 56 -16.99 -7.30 -15.57
N ASP A 57 -17.03 -6.53 -16.65
CA ASP A 57 -17.30 -6.94 -18.03
C ASP A 57 -16.07 -7.43 -18.82
N SER A 58 -14.88 -7.39 -18.22
CA SER A 58 -13.61 -7.76 -18.88
C SER A 58 -13.49 -9.24 -19.28
N GLY A 59 -14.39 -10.10 -18.79
CA GLY A 59 -14.25 -11.55 -18.96
C GLY A 59 -13.19 -12.21 -18.07
N ILE A 60 -12.37 -11.44 -17.33
CA ILE A 60 -11.35 -11.95 -16.41
C ILE A 60 -12.03 -12.50 -15.15
N LYS A 61 -11.84 -13.80 -14.89
CA LYS A 61 -12.48 -14.53 -13.78
C LYS A 61 -11.46 -15.07 -12.77
N SER A 62 -10.23 -15.25 -13.18
CA SER A 62 -9.14 -15.82 -12.39
C SER A 62 -7.82 -15.07 -12.62
N VAL A 63 -6.85 -15.29 -11.74
CA VAL A 63 -5.48 -14.74 -11.89
C VAL A 63 -4.84 -15.22 -13.20
N LYS A 64 -5.10 -16.46 -13.61
CA LYS A 64 -4.54 -17.02 -14.84
C LYS A 64 -4.99 -16.29 -16.12
N ASP A 65 -6.17 -15.67 -16.10
CA ASP A 65 -6.69 -14.89 -17.22
C ASP A 65 -5.94 -13.57 -17.44
N LEU A 66 -5.07 -13.19 -16.49
CA LEU A 66 -4.22 -12.00 -16.59
C LEU A 66 -3.02 -12.19 -17.54
N LYS A 67 -2.67 -13.43 -17.93
CA LYS A 67 -1.55 -13.66 -18.85
C LYS A 67 -1.75 -12.93 -20.19
N GLY A 68 -0.74 -12.22 -20.62
CA GLY A 68 -0.76 -11.39 -21.83
C GLY A 68 -1.49 -10.05 -21.70
N LYS A 69 -2.14 -9.77 -20.56
CA LYS A 69 -2.89 -8.56 -20.27
C LYS A 69 -2.00 -7.42 -19.81
N LYS A 70 -2.53 -6.19 -19.82
CA LYS A 70 -1.88 -5.00 -19.27
C LYS A 70 -2.24 -4.83 -17.80
N ILE A 71 -1.25 -4.57 -16.96
CA ILE A 71 -1.46 -4.25 -15.54
C ILE A 71 -0.83 -2.92 -15.15
N ALA A 72 -1.59 -2.08 -14.46
CA ALA A 72 -1.08 -0.87 -13.82
C ALA A 72 -0.39 -1.23 -12.51
N LEU A 73 0.89 -0.87 -12.37
CA LEU A 73 1.67 -0.97 -11.15
C LEU A 73 2.21 0.42 -10.78
N GLN A 74 2.55 0.61 -9.49
CA GLN A 74 3.26 1.80 -9.03
C GLN A 74 4.78 1.57 -9.01
N ASP A 75 5.49 2.51 -8.39
CA ASP A 75 6.94 2.44 -8.20
C ASP A 75 7.36 1.17 -7.46
N VAL A 76 8.58 0.71 -7.70
CA VAL A 76 9.16 -0.51 -7.08
C VAL A 76 9.24 -0.45 -5.55
N THR A 77 9.15 0.74 -4.97
CA THR A 77 9.08 0.94 -3.51
C THR A 77 7.65 0.90 -2.96
N SER A 78 6.64 0.77 -3.81
CA SER A 78 5.25 0.65 -3.40
C SER A 78 4.94 -0.77 -2.94
N THR A 79 4.64 -0.95 -1.66
CA THR A 79 4.32 -2.26 -1.09
C THR A 79 3.05 -2.84 -1.70
N ALA A 80 1.96 -2.06 -1.73
CA ALA A 80 0.66 -2.51 -2.24
C ALA A 80 0.52 -2.40 -3.76
N GLY A 81 1.27 -1.51 -4.40
CA GLY A 81 1.17 -1.29 -5.83
C GLY A 81 2.20 -2.04 -6.65
N TYR A 82 3.15 -2.71 -5.99
CA TYR A 82 4.22 -3.43 -6.67
C TYR A 82 4.61 -4.73 -5.94
N THR A 83 5.24 -4.65 -4.78
CA THR A 83 5.90 -5.80 -4.14
C THR A 83 4.93 -6.96 -3.85
N PHE A 84 3.83 -6.70 -3.14
CA PHE A 84 2.87 -7.75 -2.76
C PHE A 84 2.09 -8.30 -3.95
N PRO A 85 1.55 -7.48 -4.85
CA PRO A 85 0.89 -7.97 -6.07
C PRO A 85 1.75 -8.94 -6.88
N LEU A 86 3.01 -8.59 -7.13
CA LEU A 86 3.89 -9.45 -7.91
C LEU A 86 4.02 -10.85 -7.31
N VAL A 87 4.30 -10.93 -6.02
CA VAL A 87 4.50 -12.21 -5.32
C VAL A 87 3.20 -13.02 -5.23
N GLU A 88 2.07 -12.36 -4.97
CA GLU A 88 0.79 -13.07 -4.83
C GLU A 88 0.26 -13.59 -6.18
N LEU A 89 0.50 -12.87 -7.27
CA LEU A 89 0.15 -13.35 -8.61
C LEU A 89 1.08 -14.47 -9.08
N ASP A 90 2.38 -14.39 -8.75
CA ASP A 90 3.37 -15.44 -9.07
C ASP A 90 3.03 -16.76 -8.37
N LYS A 91 2.59 -16.73 -7.11
CA LYS A 91 2.10 -17.92 -6.38
C LYS A 91 0.94 -18.63 -7.08
N GLU A 92 0.17 -17.91 -7.88
CA GLU A 92 -0.92 -18.48 -8.70
C GLU A 92 -0.52 -18.77 -10.15
N GLY A 93 0.79 -18.72 -10.44
CA GLY A 93 1.37 -19.10 -11.72
C GLY A 93 1.35 -18.00 -12.78
N VAL A 94 1.27 -16.73 -12.36
CA VAL A 94 1.38 -15.56 -13.25
C VAL A 94 2.56 -14.68 -12.81
N ASN A 95 3.70 -14.84 -13.49
CA ASN A 95 4.84 -13.96 -13.30
C ASN A 95 4.57 -12.63 -14.01
N VAL A 96 4.19 -11.60 -13.25
CA VAL A 96 3.77 -10.30 -13.81
C VAL A 96 4.82 -9.70 -14.72
N LEU A 97 6.12 -9.81 -14.35
CA LEU A 97 7.21 -9.20 -15.10
C LEU A 97 7.50 -9.91 -16.44
N LYS A 98 7.09 -11.17 -16.58
CA LYS A 98 7.30 -12.00 -17.79
C LYS A 98 6.01 -12.25 -18.58
N ASP A 99 4.90 -12.44 -17.85
CA ASP A 99 3.63 -12.90 -18.45
C ASP A 99 2.66 -11.74 -18.77
N MET A 100 2.93 -10.52 -18.31
CA MET A 100 2.04 -9.37 -18.47
C MET A 100 2.75 -8.15 -19.06
N LYS A 101 1.98 -7.18 -19.54
CA LYS A 101 2.48 -5.87 -19.98
C LYS A 101 2.32 -4.86 -18.84
N VAL A 102 3.43 -4.50 -18.20
CA VAL A 102 3.42 -3.55 -17.08
C VAL A 102 3.31 -2.12 -17.59
N VAL A 103 2.38 -1.36 -17.02
CA VAL A 103 2.22 0.09 -17.21
C VAL A 103 2.46 0.77 -15.86
N ASN A 104 3.49 1.61 -15.79
CA ASN A 104 3.86 2.28 -14.55
C ASN A 104 2.99 3.52 -14.31
N MET A 105 2.41 3.61 -13.11
CA MET A 105 1.58 4.72 -12.65
C MET A 105 2.24 5.43 -11.47
N LYS A 106 2.05 6.75 -11.35
CA LYS A 106 2.60 7.53 -10.24
C LYS A 106 1.80 7.36 -8.95
N GLY A 107 0.50 7.02 -9.04
CA GLY A 107 -0.40 6.90 -7.91
C GLY A 107 -1.46 5.80 -8.07
N HIS A 108 -2.08 5.42 -6.97
CA HIS A 108 -3.15 4.44 -6.95
C HIS A 108 -4.42 4.95 -7.64
N ASP A 109 -4.71 6.24 -7.50
CA ASP A 109 -5.78 6.94 -8.20
C ASP A 109 -5.64 6.82 -9.72
N GLN A 110 -4.46 7.12 -10.25
CA GLN A 110 -4.18 7.00 -11.68
C GLN A 110 -4.31 5.56 -12.18
N ALA A 111 -3.92 4.57 -11.37
CA ALA A 111 -4.08 3.16 -11.72
C ALA A 111 -5.56 2.78 -11.83
N VAL A 112 -6.41 3.23 -10.90
CA VAL A 112 -7.86 3.00 -10.96
C VAL A 112 -8.49 3.72 -12.16
N ILE A 113 -8.14 4.98 -12.41
CA ILE A 113 -8.66 5.75 -13.56
C ILE A 113 -8.26 5.08 -14.88
N SER A 114 -7.00 4.64 -15.03
CA SER A 114 -6.56 3.92 -16.23
C SER A 114 -7.32 2.61 -16.45
N LEU A 115 -7.69 1.90 -15.38
CA LEU A 115 -8.55 0.73 -15.48
C LEU A 115 -9.96 1.11 -15.94
N MET A 116 -10.54 2.18 -15.38
CA MET A 116 -11.88 2.66 -15.79
C MET A 116 -11.90 3.06 -17.27
N ASN A 117 -10.86 3.73 -17.74
CA ASN A 117 -10.73 4.13 -19.15
C ASN A 117 -10.46 2.95 -20.10
N GLY A 118 -10.06 1.78 -19.60
CA GLY A 118 -9.68 0.63 -20.41
C GLY A 118 -8.25 0.70 -20.98
N ASP A 119 -7.41 1.59 -20.48
CA ASP A 119 -5.99 1.69 -20.87
C ASP A 119 -5.20 0.47 -20.39
N VAL A 120 -5.64 -0.13 -19.27
CA VAL A 120 -5.13 -1.36 -18.68
C VAL A 120 -6.27 -2.34 -18.39
N ASP A 121 -5.95 -3.64 -18.33
CA ASP A 121 -6.91 -4.72 -18.04
C ASP A 121 -7.04 -4.99 -16.53
N ALA A 122 -5.99 -4.66 -15.77
CA ALA A 122 -5.93 -4.81 -14.32
C ALA A 122 -5.17 -3.66 -13.66
N ALA A 123 -5.46 -3.41 -12.38
CA ALA A 123 -4.73 -2.44 -11.57
C ALA A 123 -4.40 -3.05 -10.19
N ALA A 124 -3.14 -2.97 -9.79
CA ALA A 124 -2.71 -3.33 -8.44
C ALA A 124 -2.68 -2.08 -7.57
N VAL A 125 -3.50 -2.06 -6.52
CA VAL A 125 -3.67 -0.88 -5.66
C VAL A 125 -3.82 -1.30 -4.20
N PHE A 126 -3.69 -0.36 -3.25
CA PHE A 126 -4.07 -0.68 -1.86
C PHE A 126 -5.57 -0.90 -1.76
N ASN A 127 -6.00 -1.70 -0.80
CA ASN A 127 -7.40 -2.05 -0.68
C ASN A 127 -8.27 -0.82 -0.47
N ASP A 128 -9.22 -0.76 -1.32
CA ASP A 128 -10.22 0.27 -1.55
C ASP A 128 -9.72 1.64 -2.01
N ALA A 129 -8.67 1.64 -2.82
CA ALA A 129 -8.23 2.83 -3.55
C ALA A 129 -9.32 3.44 -4.44
N ARG A 130 -10.37 2.65 -4.77
CA ARG A 130 -11.56 3.14 -5.50
C ARG A 130 -12.26 4.30 -4.80
N LYS A 131 -12.18 4.40 -3.47
CA LYS A 131 -12.76 5.52 -2.70
C LYS A 131 -12.15 6.86 -3.10
N ILE A 132 -10.85 6.88 -3.43
CA ILE A 132 -10.14 8.11 -3.79
C ILE A 132 -10.77 8.73 -5.04
N VAL A 133 -11.10 7.89 -6.02
CA VAL A 133 -11.61 8.33 -7.33
C VAL A 133 -13.13 8.38 -7.41
N LYS A 134 -13.88 7.94 -6.37
CA LYS A 134 -15.34 7.82 -6.40
C LYS A 134 -16.05 9.11 -6.76
N LYS A 135 -15.49 10.27 -6.42
CA LYS A 135 -16.07 11.57 -6.73
C LYS A 135 -16.04 11.85 -8.23
N ASP A 136 -14.92 11.50 -8.88
CA ASP A 136 -14.69 11.75 -10.30
C ASP A 136 -15.18 10.58 -11.16
N GLU A 137 -15.18 9.36 -10.59
CA GLU A 137 -15.65 8.11 -11.19
C GLU A 137 -16.76 7.47 -10.34
N PRO A 138 -18.00 8.02 -10.35
CA PRO A 138 -19.09 7.55 -9.47
C PRO A 138 -19.44 6.06 -9.64
N LYS A 139 -19.20 5.50 -10.83
CA LYS A 139 -19.49 4.11 -11.18
C LYS A 139 -18.37 3.13 -10.86
N VAL A 140 -17.26 3.58 -10.26
CA VAL A 140 -16.07 2.74 -10.05
C VAL A 140 -16.38 1.43 -9.33
N PHE A 141 -17.25 1.44 -8.33
CA PHE A 141 -17.67 0.23 -7.60
C PHE A 141 -18.61 -0.67 -8.41
N ASP A 142 -19.42 -0.06 -9.28
CA ASP A 142 -20.38 -0.81 -10.12
C ASP A 142 -19.68 -1.48 -11.29
N GLU A 143 -18.66 -0.85 -11.86
CA GLU A 143 -17.96 -1.32 -13.06
C GLU A 143 -16.71 -2.16 -12.76
N THR A 144 -16.16 -2.10 -11.54
CA THR A 144 -14.97 -2.86 -11.15
C THR A 144 -15.26 -3.92 -10.10
N LYS A 145 -14.42 -4.95 -10.07
CA LYS A 145 -14.41 -5.97 -9.02
C LYS A 145 -12.99 -6.26 -8.55
N ILE A 146 -12.89 -6.73 -7.32
CA ILE A 146 -11.64 -7.27 -6.78
C ILE A 146 -11.48 -8.69 -7.33
N LEU A 147 -10.45 -8.92 -8.11
CA LEU A 147 -10.08 -10.25 -8.60
C LEU A 147 -9.33 -11.02 -7.52
N LYS A 148 -8.43 -10.35 -6.80
CA LYS A 148 -7.56 -10.95 -5.77
C LYS A 148 -7.27 -9.95 -4.68
N LEU A 149 -7.29 -10.41 -3.43
CA LEU A 149 -6.69 -9.73 -2.28
C LEU A 149 -5.38 -10.42 -1.90
N THR A 150 -4.37 -9.63 -1.55
CA THR A 150 -3.09 -10.16 -1.05
C THR A 150 -3.19 -10.58 0.41
N LYS A 151 -2.11 -11.18 0.94
CA LYS A 151 -1.91 -11.29 2.38
C LYS A 151 -1.87 -9.90 3.04
N PRO A 152 -2.14 -9.81 4.36
CA PRO A 152 -2.00 -8.57 5.10
C PRO A 152 -0.61 -7.96 4.95
N ILE A 153 -0.57 -6.66 4.79
CA ILE A 153 0.61 -5.81 4.69
C ILE A 153 0.67 -4.96 5.96
N PRO A 154 1.76 -4.91 6.71
CA PRO A 154 1.89 -3.95 7.82
C PRO A 154 1.61 -2.54 7.33
N ASN A 155 0.88 -1.72 8.09
CA ASN A 155 0.61 -0.33 7.71
C ASN A 155 1.86 0.52 7.67
N ASP A 156 1.75 1.68 7.04
CA ASP A 156 2.81 2.67 6.85
C ASP A 156 3.46 3.07 8.17
N THR A 157 4.73 3.45 8.10
CA THR A 157 5.52 3.88 9.25
C THR A 157 5.63 5.39 9.33
N ILE A 158 5.71 5.92 10.55
CA ILE A 158 6.44 7.15 10.82
C ILE A 158 7.85 6.69 11.20
N SER A 159 8.82 7.05 10.38
CA SER A 159 10.22 6.66 10.53
C SER A 159 11.10 7.87 10.78
N VAL A 160 12.18 7.68 11.53
CA VAL A 160 13.15 8.71 11.85
C VAL A 160 14.54 8.27 11.46
N ARG A 161 15.46 9.23 11.29
CA ARG A 161 16.88 8.90 11.07
C ARG A 161 17.39 8.00 12.20
N SER A 162 18.20 7.01 11.84
CA SER A 162 18.76 6.04 12.81
C SER A 162 19.71 6.68 13.83
N ASP A 163 20.31 7.82 13.50
CA ASP A 163 21.19 8.60 14.41
C ASP A 163 20.46 9.66 15.25
N MET A 164 19.11 9.69 15.22
CA MET A 164 18.33 10.66 15.99
C MET A 164 18.42 10.36 17.49
N ASP A 165 18.59 11.43 18.29
CA ASP A 165 18.62 11.37 19.75
C ASP A 165 17.36 10.71 20.34
N SER A 166 17.55 9.84 21.34
CA SER A 166 16.44 9.08 21.94
C SER A 166 15.38 9.95 22.61
N LYS A 167 15.80 11.02 23.31
CA LYS A 167 14.86 11.94 23.98
C LYS A 167 14.01 12.68 22.95
N PHE A 168 14.60 13.00 21.80
CA PHE A 168 13.84 13.63 20.71
C PHE A 168 12.88 12.66 20.05
N ARG A 169 13.27 11.38 19.86
CA ARG A 169 12.37 10.31 19.41
C ARG A 169 11.15 10.17 20.32
N ASP A 170 11.35 10.19 21.65
CA ASP A 170 10.24 10.06 22.61
C ASP A 170 9.28 11.26 22.53
N LYS A 171 9.81 12.47 22.36
CA LYS A 171 8.99 13.68 22.14
C LYS A 171 8.17 13.58 20.84
N LEU A 172 8.78 13.12 19.75
CA LEU A 172 8.09 12.91 18.48
C LEU A 172 7.00 11.82 18.59
N LYS A 173 7.29 10.68 19.23
CA LYS A 173 6.29 9.65 19.50
C LYS A 173 5.06 10.21 20.21
N LYS A 174 5.30 10.97 21.29
CA LYS A 174 4.22 11.60 22.04
C LYS A 174 3.44 12.58 21.17
N ALA A 175 4.13 13.45 20.45
CA ALA A 175 3.50 14.46 19.60
C ALA A 175 2.61 13.85 18.53
N PHE A 176 3.08 12.83 17.79
CA PHE A 176 2.27 12.15 16.77
C PHE A 176 1.05 11.45 17.36
N LYS A 177 1.21 10.76 18.51
CA LYS A 177 0.08 10.13 19.20
C LYS A 177 -0.93 11.14 19.73
N ASP A 178 -0.47 12.30 20.18
CA ASP A 178 -1.35 13.38 20.67
C ASP A 178 -2.07 14.08 19.52
N ILE A 179 -1.38 14.36 18.39
CA ILE A 179 -1.99 14.92 17.17
C ILE A 179 -3.16 14.04 16.70
N ALA A 180 -2.98 12.72 16.66
CA ALA A 180 -4.02 11.79 16.24
C ALA A 180 -5.28 11.84 17.12
N LYS A 181 -5.19 12.35 18.35
CA LYS A 181 -6.32 12.46 19.29
C LYS A 181 -7.03 13.80 19.22
N THR A 182 -6.43 14.83 18.59
CA THR A 182 -7.08 16.12 18.40
C THR A 182 -7.98 16.11 17.18
N LYS A 183 -9.06 16.88 17.20
CA LYS A 183 -9.99 16.94 16.07
C LYS A 183 -9.32 17.42 14.79
N GLU A 184 -8.53 18.47 14.88
CA GLU A 184 -7.83 19.07 13.74
C GLU A 184 -6.71 18.15 13.23
N GLY A 185 -5.91 17.60 14.15
CA GLY A 185 -4.82 16.69 13.79
C GLY A 185 -5.32 15.40 13.17
N HIS A 186 -6.36 14.76 13.77
CA HIS A 186 -6.99 13.58 13.22
C HIS A 186 -7.56 13.84 11.81
N LYS A 187 -8.22 14.99 11.60
CA LYS A 187 -8.71 15.36 10.27
C LYS A 187 -7.58 15.40 9.24
N VAL A 188 -6.45 16.03 9.58
CA VAL A 188 -5.30 16.11 8.65
C VAL A 188 -4.74 14.74 8.31
N ILE A 189 -4.47 13.89 9.31
CA ILE A 189 -3.87 12.57 9.06
C ILE A 189 -4.83 11.62 8.32
N SER A 190 -6.13 11.76 8.57
CA SER A 190 -7.17 10.96 7.90
C SER A 190 -7.34 11.38 6.44
N GLU A 191 -7.47 12.69 6.16
CA GLU A 191 -7.66 13.20 4.80
C GLU A 191 -6.42 13.02 3.91
N VAL A 192 -5.20 13.16 4.46
CA VAL A 192 -3.97 13.11 3.67
C VAL A 192 -3.43 11.69 3.51
N TYR A 193 -3.50 10.88 4.58
CA TYR A 193 -2.84 9.57 4.62
C TYR A 193 -3.82 8.41 4.86
N SER A 194 -5.10 8.67 5.08
CA SER A 194 -6.07 7.68 5.57
C SER A 194 -5.62 7.02 6.89
N HIS A 195 -4.89 7.75 7.70
CA HIS A 195 -4.44 7.30 9.02
C HIS A 195 -5.44 7.72 10.08
N GLU A 196 -5.79 6.81 10.98
CA GLU A 196 -6.75 7.06 12.06
C GLU A 196 -6.05 7.20 13.42
N ASN A 197 -4.90 6.54 13.58
CA ASN A 197 -4.14 6.53 14.83
C ASN A 197 -2.70 6.10 14.57
N TYR A 198 -1.84 6.28 15.59
CA TYR A 198 -0.45 5.84 15.59
C TYR A 198 -0.15 4.99 16.83
N VAL A 199 0.51 3.86 16.63
CA VAL A 199 0.87 2.92 17.69
C VAL A 199 2.36 2.57 17.64
N ASP A 200 2.88 2.10 18.79
CA ASP A 200 4.25 1.61 18.83
C ASP A 200 4.42 0.40 17.89
N SER A 201 5.58 0.35 17.27
CA SER A 201 5.97 -0.71 16.37
C SER A 201 7.46 -1.02 16.52
N LYS A 202 7.88 -2.12 15.95
CA LYS A 202 9.26 -2.59 15.93
C LYS A 202 9.58 -3.16 14.55
N ASP A 203 10.87 -3.20 14.22
CA ASP A 203 11.35 -3.57 12.90
C ASP A 203 10.89 -4.96 12.45
N GLU A 204 10.85 -5.93 13.37
CA GLU A 204 10.45 -7.32 13.07
C GLU A 204 9.02 -7.44 12.54
N ASN A 205 8.16 -6.45 12.80
CA ASN A 205 6.80 -6.44 12.24
C ASN A 205 6.80 -6.34 10.69
N PHE A 206 7.94 -5.96 10.10
CA PHE A 206 8.11 -5.77 8.66
C PHE A 206 8.88 -6.90 7.97
N ASP A 207 9.20 -8.00 8.66
CA ASP A 207 9.95 -9.13 8.07
C ASP A 207 9.23 -9.77 6.88
N ILE A 208 7.90 -9.82 6.90
CA ILE A 208 7.11 -10.27 5.76
C ILE A 208 7.38 -9.42 4.50
N VAL A 209 7.63 -8.13 4.67
CA VAL A 209 7.92 -7.21 3.57
C VAL A 209 9.29 -7.55 2.96
N ARG A 210 10.29 -7.83 3.79
CA ARG A 210 11.62 -8.28 3.35
C ARG A 210 11.56 -9.61 2.60
N GLU A 211 10.75 -10.56 3.13
CA GLU A 211 10.53 -11.85 2.45
C GLU A 211 9.96 -11.64 1.04
N TYR A 212 8.97 -10.75 0.89
CA TYR A 212 8.33 -10.46 -0.38
C TYR A 212 9.28 -9.71 -1.34
N ASP A 213 10.04 -8.73 -0.83
CA ASP A 213 11.03 -8.00 -1.64
C ASP A 213 12.12 -8.95 -2.17
N LYS A 214 12.58 -9.90 -1.36
CA LYS A 214 13.51 -10.95 -1.80
C LYS A 214 12.92 -11.78 -2.95
N LYS A 215 11.67 -12.21 -2.83
CA LYS A 215 10.98 -12.97 -3.90
C LYS A 215 10.86 -12.17 -5.19
N VAL A 216 10.54 -10.88 -5.10
CA VAL A 216 10.50 -10.00 -6.30
C VAL A 216 11.86 -9.92 -6.98
N LYS A 217 12.96 -9.87 -6.23
CA LYS A 217 14.32 -9.88 -6.80
C LYS A 217 14.64 -11.18 -7.52
N GLU A 218 14.12 -12.30 -7.05
CA GLU A 218 14.27 -13.64 -7.67
C GLU A 218 13.41 -13.82 -8.94
N MET A 219 12.35 -13.01 -9.11
CA MET A 219 11.46 -13.07 -10.29
C MET A 219 12.04 -12.38 -11.54
N LYS A 220 12.98 -11.48 -11.35
CA LYS A 220 13.65 -10.73 -12.44
C LYS A 220 14.65 -11.59 -13.17
#